data_7d113410d60654d2c0a3257cc778ea0e
#
_entry.id   7d113410d60654d2c0a3257cc778ea0e
#
_cell.length_a   1.000
_cell.length_b   1.000
_cell.length_c   1.000
_cell.angle_alpha   90.00
_cell.angle_beta   90.00
_cell.angle_gamma   90.00
#
_symmetry.space_group_name_H-M   'P 1'
#
loop_
_entity.id
_entity.type
_entity.pdbx_description
1 polymer ?
#
loop_
_entity_poly.entity_id
_entity_poly.type
_entity_poly.pdbx_seq_one_letter_code
_entity_poly.pdbx_strand_id
1 'polypeptide(L)'
;MTGQMATAEIVEPYAKALMAIATEHDLVDVIGEDTAQILDTLKSSEELRQFITNPIIKPATKKAVLAQLFEGQVHDYMFRFLRLLVDRGRILFLQEICAQYQVLLRELKNIALAEVTSAVELSDGQREQVRDRVKVFTNASDVELQIEVDPTLLGGVIIRVGSKVLDLSLRGQLRRLALSLS
;
A
#
# COMPACT_ATOMS: atom_id res chain seq x y z
N MET A 1 4.52 21.36 -3.33
CA MET A 1 5.57 20.62 -2.59
C MET A 1 5.43 20.74 -1.07
N THR A 2 4.94 21.84 -0.50
CA THR A 2 4.78 22.05 0.96
C THR A 2 3.72 21.14 1.63
N GLY A 3 2.65 20.76 0.93
CA GLY A 3 1.58 19.93 1.51
C GLY A 3 1.98 18.47 1.77
N GLN A 4 2.80 17.87 0.91
CA GLN A 4 3.24 16.47 1.06
C GLN A 4 4.23 16.29 2.21
N MET A 5 5.13 17.25 2.45
CA MET A 5 6.05 17.20 3.60
C MET A 5 5.31 17.32 4.93
N ALA A 6 4.34 18.25 5.05
CA ALA A 6 3.53 18.41 6.25
C ALA A 6 2.66 17.18 6.56
N THR A 7 2.21 16.46 5.52
CA THR A 7 1.45 15.21 5.68
C THR A 7 2.36 14.09 6.20
N ALA A 8 3.57 13.94 5.67
CA ALA A 8 4.53 12.93 6.11
C ALA A 8 4.93 13.09 7.58
N GLU A 9 5.14 14.33 8.05
CA GLU A 9 5.45 14.65 9.45
C GLU A 9 4.35 14.21 10.44
N ILE A 10 3.10 14.11 9.97
CA ILE A 10 1.98 13.64 10.80
C ILE A 10 1.81 12.12 10.64
N VAL A 11 1.81 11.62 9.43
CA VAL A 11 1.49 10.21 9.08
C VAL A 11 2.51 9.24 9.67
N GLU A 12 3.79 9.52 9.49
CA GLU A 12 4.87 8.61 9.90
C GLU A 12 4.91 8.30 11.40
N PRO A 13 4.78 9.29 12.33
CA PRO A 13 4.72 9.01 13.77
C PRO A 13 3.55 8.13 14.18
N TYR A 14 2.35 8.34 13.58
CA TYR A 14 1.18 7.52 13.89
C TYR A 14 1.33 6.09 13.37
N ALA A 15 1.84 5.90 12.15
CA ALA A 15 2.10 4.57 11.61
C ALA A 15 3.17 3.81 12.41
N LYS A 16 4.26 4.48 12.81
CA LYS A 16 5.29 3.91 13.68
C LYS A 16 4.77 3.56 15.06
N ALA A 17 3.93 4.40 15.66
CA ALA A 17 3.31 4.11 16.96
C ALA A 17 2.39 2.89 16.88
N LEU A 18 1.59 2.78 15.81
CA LEU A 18 0.75 1.60 15.59
C LEU A 18 1.58 0.33 15.39
N MET A 19 2.68 0.42 14.62
CA MET A 19 3.62 -0.69 14.42
C MET A 19 4.30 -1.11 15.72
N ALA A 20 4.70 -0.15 16.57
CA ALA A 20 5.32 -0.43 17.86
C ALA A 20 4.36 -1.20 18.79
N ILE A 21 3.08 -0.75 18.89
CA ILE A 21 2.05 -1.44 19.65
C ILE A 21 1.80 -2.85 19.08
N ALA A 22 1.71 -2.98 17.76
CA ALA A 22 1.51 -4.27 17.10
C ALA A 22 2.66 -5.24 17.37
N THR A 23 3.89 -4.75 17.38
CA THR A 23 5.09 -5.55 17.69
C THR A 23 5.13 -5.97 19.16
N GLU A 24 4.81 -5.06 20.09
CA GLU A 24 4.81 -5.34 21.53
C GLU A 24 3.80 -6.43 21.90
N HIS A 25 2.69 -6.53 21.17
CA HIS A 25 1.61 -7.48 21.46
C HIS A 25 1.57 -8.67 20.48
N ASP A 26 2.57 -8.83 19.61
CA ASP A 26 2.62 -9.89 18.59
C ASP A 26 1.42 -9.88 17.62
N LEU A 27 0.96 -8.68 17.27
CA LEU A 27 -0.21 -8.44 16.44
C LEU A 27 0.13 -7.81 15.07
N VAL A 28 1.38 -7.89 14.66
CA VAL A 28 1.88 -7.22 13.44
C VAL A 28 1.08 -7.63 12.21
N ASP A 29 0.79 -8.91 12.05
CA ASP A 29 0.04 -9.44 10.92
C ASP A 29 -1.45 -9.10 11.01
N VAL A 30 -2.03 -9.25 12.20
CA VAL A 30 -3.45 -8.94 12.45
C VAL A 30 -3.75 -7.47 12.14
N ILE A 31 -2.92 -6.56 12.66
CA ILE A 31 -3.07 -5.11 12.35
C ILE A 31 -2.74 -4.83 10.88
N GLY A 32 -1.86 -5.63 10.26
CA GLY A 32 -1.60 -5.58 8.83
C GLY A 32 -2.85 -5.89 7.99
N GLU A 33 -3.57 -6.95 8.32
CA GLU A 33 -4.85 -7.32 7.70
C GLU A 33 -5.92 -6.25 7.95
N ASP A 34 -6.05 -5.74 9.17
CA ASP A 34 -6.98 -4.67 9.53
C ASP A 34 -6.74 -3.40 8.71
N THR A 35 -5.48 -2.98 8.59
CA THR A 35 -5.13 -1.78 7.79
C THR A 35 -5.39 -1.99 6.29
N ALA A 36 -5.16 -3.19 5.76
CA ALA A 36 -5.50 -3.54 4.38
C ALA A 36 -7.02 -3.48 4.14
N GLN A 37 -7.82 -4.08 5.05
CA GLN A 37 -9.28 -4.04 4.98
C GLN A 37 -9.83 -2.60 5.02
N ILE A 38 -9.27 -1.74 5.88
CA ILE A 38 -9.65 -0.33 5.97
C ILE A 38 -9.31 0.40 4.66
N LEU A 39 -8.13 0.16 4.08
CA LEU A 39 -7.73 0.74 2.80
C LEU A 39 -8.68 0.34 1.68
N ASP A 40 -9.06 -0.94 1.60
CA ASP A 40 -9.99 -1.43 0.57
C ASP A 40 -11.40 -0.86 0.75
N THR A 41 -11.87 -0.73 2.00
CA THR A 41 -13.14 -0.07 2.31
C THR A 41 -13.12 1.40 1.89
N LEU A 42 -12.04 2.12 2.16
CA LEU A 42 -11.88 3.51 1.75
C LEU A 42 -11.74 3.67 0.22
N LYS A 43 -11.12 2.72 -0.47
CA LYS A 43 -11.03 2.73 -1.94
C LYS A 43 -12.38 2.47 -2.60
N SER A 44 -13.20 1.60 -2.01
CA SER A 44 -14.50 1.21 -2.57
C SER A 44 -15.61 2.25 -2.34
N SER A 45 -15.46 3.17 -1.37
CA SER A 45 -16.48 4.18 -1.05
C SER A 45 -15.91 5.59 -1.00
N GLU A 46 -16.20 6.36 -2.07
CA GLU A 46 -15.89 7.79 -2.13
C GLU A 46 -16.67 8.58 -1.06
N GLU A 47 -17.92 8.19 -0.80
CA GLU A 47 -18.74 8.82 0.23
C GLU A 47 -18.11 8.70 1.62
N LEU A 48 -17.57 7.53 1.95
CA LEU A 48 -16.88 7.31 3.23
C LEU A 48 -15.63 8.18 3.33
N ARG A 49 -14.83 8.29 2.26
CA ARG A 49 -13.66 9.18 2.24
C ARG A 49 -14.05 10.63 2.48
N GLN A 50 -15.04 11.13 1.75
CA GLN A 50 -15.54 12.48 1.91
C GLN A 50 -16.15 12.73 3.30
N PHE A 51 -16.87 11.75 3.85
CA PHE A 51 -17.41 11.80 5.20
C PHE A 51 -16.31 11.94 6.26
N ILE A 52 -15.28 11.10 6.19
CA ILE A 52 -14.17 11.08 7.16
C ILE A 52 -13.36 12.38 7.11
N THR A 53 -13.09 12.89 5.90
CA THR A 53 -12.27 14.08 5.69
C THR A 53 -13.03 15.38 5.93
N ASN A 54 -14.36 15.37 5.95
CA ASN A 54 -15.18 16.58 6.13
C ASN A 54 -15.01 17.18 7.54
N PRO A 55 -14.50 18.42 7.67
CA PRO A 55 -14.25 19.05 8.98
C PRO A 55 -15.54 19.49 9.69
N ILE A 56 -16.67 19.62 8.98
CA ILE A 56 -17.94 20.07 9.54
C ILE A 56 -18.60 18.97 10.38
N ILE A 57 -18.31 17.71 10.07
CA ILE A 57 -18.92 16.55 10.76
C ILE A 57 -18.31 16.40 12.15
N LYS A 58 -19.18 16.35 13.15
CA LYS A 58 -18.79 16.26 14.57
C LYS A 58 -18.03 14.94 14.84
N PRO A 59 -17.02 14.97 15.73
CA PRO A 59 -16.27 13.76 16.09
C PRO A 59 -17.15 12.60 16.59
N ALA A 60 -18.20 12.88 17.34
CA ALA A 60 -19.14 11.87 17.83
C ALA A 60 -19.83 11.11 16.67
N THR A 61 -20.25 11.83 15.62
CA THR A 61 -20.87 11.23 14.43
C THR A 61 -19.87 10.37 13.66
N LYS A 62 -18.63 10.85 13.51
CA LYS A 62 -17.55 10.05 12.87
C LYS A 62 -17.28 8.75 13.64
N LYS A 63 -17.19 8.83 14.98
CA LYS A 63 -17.00 7.63 15.83
C LYS A 63 -18.16 6.64 15.70
N ALA A 64 -19.41 7.12 15.61
CA ALA A 64 -20.57 6.24 15.45
C ALA A 64 -20.55 5.49 14.12
N VAL A 65 -20.20 6.16 13.02
CA VAL A 65 -20.07 5.52 11.70
C VAL A 65 -18.90 4.54 11.68
N LEU A 66 -17.74 4.91 12.23
CA LEU A 66 -16.60 3.99 12.32
C LEU A 66 -16.91 2.77 13.18
N ALA A 67 -17.70 2.91 14.25
CA ALA A 67 -18.17 1.77 15.04
C ALA A 67 -19.05 0.84 14.21
N GLN A 68 -20.02 1.37 13.48
CA GLN A 68 -20.89 0.55 12.61
C GLN A 68 -20.12 -0.23 11.54
N LEU A 69 -19.02 0.33 11.02
CA LEU A 69 -18.25 -0.29 9.95
C LEU A 69 -17.17 -1.26 10.45
N PHE A 70 -16.51 -0.95 11.55
CA PHE A 70 -15.28 -1.64 11.96
C PHE A 70 -15.34 -2.30 13.34
N GLU A 71 -16.32 -2.00 14.20
CA GLU A 71 -16.43 -2.66 15.51
C GLU A 71 -16.71 -4.15 15.34
N GLY A 72 -15.83 -4.99 15.89
CA GLY A 72 -15.89 -6.44 15.72
C GLY A 72 -15.40 -6.96 14.36
N GLN A 73 -15.03 -6.07 13.42
CA GLN A 73 -14.44 -6.43 12.13
C GLN A 73 -12.91 -6.29 12.15
N VAL A 74 -12.38 -5.39 12.97
CA VAL A 74 -10.95 -5.18 13.19
C VAL A 74 -10.60 -5.46 14.63
N HIS A 75 -9.32 -5.69 14.91
CA HIS A 75 -8.83 -5.94 16.25
C HIS A 75 -9.04 -4.73 17.19
N ASP A 76 -9.27 -4.97 18.47
CA ASP A 76 -9.56 -3.94 19.48
C ASP A 76 -8.53 -2.81 19.52
N TYR A 77 -7.25 -3.11 19.37
CA TYR A 77 -6.20 -2.07 19.31
C TYR A 77 -6.37 -1.18 18.08
N MET A 78 -6.70 -1.75 16.92
CA MET A 78 -6.96 -0.98 15.70
C MET A 78 -8.20 -0.11 15.86
N PHE A 79 -9.27 -0.66 16.45
CA PHE A 79 -10.49 0.13 16.70
C PHE A 79 -10.26 1.29 17.68
N ARG A 80 -9.50 1.07 18.76
CA ARG A 80 -9.09 2.14 19.69
C ARG A 80 -8.23 3.19 19.00
N PHE A 81 -7.35 2.78 18.09
CA PHE A 81 -6.53 3.68 17.30
C PHE A 81 -7.38 4.56 16.37
N LEU A 82 -8.40 4.01 15.69
CA LEU A 82 -9.35 4.78 14.89
C LEU A 82 -10.05 5.86 15.72
N ARG A 83 -10.52 5.50 16.93
CA ARG A 83 -11.14 6.46 17.85
C ARG A 83 -10.17 7.56 18.28
N LEU A 84 -8.92 7.20 18.57
CA LEU A 84 -7.86 8.16 18.89
C LEU A 84 -7.62 9.15 17.75
N LEU A 85 -7.58 8.69 16.50
CA LEU A 85 -7.41 9.56 15.33
C LEU A 85 -8.56 10.56 15.19
N VAL A 86 -9.81 10.15 15.50
CA VAL A 86 -10.95 11.08 15.54
C VAL A 86 -10.78 12.11 16.64
N ASP A 87 -10.41 11.69 17.86
CA ASP A 87 -10.22 12.58 19.00
C ASP A 87 -9.12 13.61 18.79
N ARG A 88 -8.07 13.22 18.08
CA ARG A 88 -6.94 14.09 17.73
C ARG A 88 -7.17 14.92 16.46
N GLY A 89 -8.33 14.77 15.80
CA GLY A 89 -8.60 15.43 14.52
C GLY A 89 -7.69 14.97 13.38
N ARG A 90 -7.10 13.76 13.49
CA ARG A 90 -6.16 13.19 12.52
C ARG A 90 -6.77 12.11 11.64
N ILE A 91 -8.06 11.85 11.81
CA ILE A 91 -8.78 10.83 11.02
C ILE A 91 -8.76 11.12 9.50
N LEU A 92 -8.59 12.37 9.10
CA LEU A 92 -8.45 12.77 7.70
C LEU A 92 -7.20 12.15 7.02
N PHE A 93 -6.21 11.71 7.80
CA PHE A 93 -4.99 11.04 7.32
C PHE A 93 -5.06 9.52 7.45
N LEU A 94 -6.24 8.94 7.71
CA LEU A 94 -6.39 7.50 7.95
C LEU A 94 -5.85 6.66 6.80
N GLN A 95 -6.15 7.05 5.56
CA GLN A 95 -5.70 6.33 4.37
C GLN A 95 -4.17 6.30 4.28
N GLU A 96 -3.54 7.45 4.47
CA GLU A 96 -2.09 7.61 4.40
C GLU A 96 -1.40 6.87 5.57
N ILE A 97 -1.98 6.90 6.77
CA ILE A 97 -1.45 6.19 7.95
C ILE A 97 -1.50 4.68 7.72
N CYS A 98 -2.63 4.14 7.23
CA CYS A 98 -2.75 2.72 6.91
C CYS A 98 -1.78 2.32 5.78
N ALA A 99 -1.64 3.13 4.74
CA ALA A 99 -0.68 2.88 3.67
C ALA A 99 0.76 2.87 4.19
N GLN A 100 1.12 3.81 5.07
CA GLN A 100 2.44 3.85 5.69
C GLN A 100 2.69 2.65 6.61
N TYR A 101 1.69 2.16 7.33
CA TYR A 101 1.80 0.92 8.10
C TYR A 101 2.14 -0.27 7.19
N GLN A 102 1.49 -0.39 6.03
CA GLN A 102 1.79 -1.43 5.04
C GLN A 102 3.23 -1.34 4.50
N VAL A 103 3.77 -0.13 4.34
CA VAL A 103 5.20 0.06 3.99
C VAL A 103 6.10 -0.48 5.09
N LEU A 104 5.86 -0.09 6.36
CA LEU A 104 6.64 -0.56 7.52
C LEU A 104 6.54 -2.08 7.71
N LEU A 105 5.37 -2.67 7.46
CA LEU A 105 5.15 -4.11 7.53
C LEU A 105 6.00 -4.86 6.50
N ARG A 106 6.05 -4.38 5.25
CA ARG A 106 6.89 -4.95 4.20
C ARG A 106 8.38 -4.82 4.53
N GLU A 107 8.81 -3.67 5.05
CA GLU A 107 10.19 -3.46 5.50
C GLU A 107 10.56 -4.44 6.62
N LEU A 108 9.70 -4.60 7.63
CA LEU A 108 9.93 -5.51 8.76
C LEU A 108 10.06 -6.97 8.29
N LYS A 109 9.24 -7.39 7.31
CA LYS A 109 9.23 -8.74 6.76
C LYS A 109 10.21 -8.95 5.63
N ASN A 110 10.95 -7.93 5.22
CA ASN A 110 11.83 -7.94 4.04
C ASN A 110 11.07 -8.38 2.77
N ILE A 111 9.85 -7.86 2.56
CA ILE A 111 9.02 -8.09 1.38
C ILE A 111 9.26 -6.96 0.37
N ALA A 112 9.61 -7.29 -0.86
CA ALA A 112 9.71 -6.31 -1.94
C ALA A 112 8.34 -6.07 -2.59
N LEU A 113 7.91 -4.81 -2.71
CA LEU A 113 6.77 -4.44 -3.54
C LEU A 113 7.26 -4.21 -4.98
N ALA A 114 6.76 -5.01 -5.91
CA ALA A 114 7.04 -4.89 -7.33
C ALA A 114 5.79 -4.42 -8.09
N GLU A 115 5.85 -3.21 -8.63
CA GLU A 115 4.86 -2.68 -9.58
C GLU A 115 5.18 -3.25 -10.96
N VAL A 116 4.26 -4.03 -11.52
CA VAL A 116 4.43 -4.72 -12.80
C VAL A 116 3.44 -4.18 -13.81
N THR A 117 3.95 -3.53 -14.86
CA THR A 117 3.13 -3.13 -16.00
C THR A 117 3.28 -4.18 -17.09
N SER A 118 2.18 -4.76 -17.57
CA SER A 118 2.15 -5.79 -18.62
C SER A 118 1.20 -5.42 -19.75
N ALA A 119 1.47 -5.91 -20.97
CA ALA A 119 0.60 -5.68 -22.12
C ALA A 119 -0.76 -6.42 -22.03
N VAL A 120 -0.79 -7.53 -21.30
CA VAL A 120 -1.95 -8.41 -21.10
C VAL A 120 -1.95 -8.96 -19.67
N GLU A 121 -3.05 -9.52 -19.24
CA GLU A 121 -3.10 -10.21 -17.94
C GLU A 121 -2.06 -11.33 -17.88
N LEU A 122 -1.36 -11.41 -16.76
CA LEU A 122 -0.36 -12.43 -16.51
C LEU A 122 -1.03 -13.69 -15.97
N SER A 123 -0.68 -14.87 -16.55
CA SER A 123 -1.04 -16.16 -15.98
C SER A 123 -0.31 -16.39 -14.65
N ASP A 124 -0.79 -17.34 -13.84
CA ASP A 124 -0.18 -17.64 -12.54
C ASP A 124 1.29 -18.07 -12.68
N GLY A 125 1.63 -18.86 -13.70
CA GLY A 125 3.02 -19.23 -13.97
C GLY A 125 3.90 -18.04 -14.36
N GLN A 126 3.37 -17.04 -15.07
CA GLN A 126 4.08 -15.81 -15.38
C GLN A 126 4.25 -14.93 -14.16
N ARG A 127 3.25 -14.85 -13.29
CA ARG A 127 3.34 -14.12 -12.00
C ARG A 127 4.45 -14.71 -11.13
N GLU A 128 4.54 -16.04 -11.06
CA GLU A 128 5.59 -16.71 -10.30
C GLU A 128 6.99 -16.45 -10.87
N GLN A 129 7.16 -16.51 -12.20
CA GLN A 129 8.42 -16.15 -12.84
C GLN A 129 8.84 -14.70 -12.58
N VAL A 130 7.89 -13.76 -12.55
CA VAL A 130 8.16 -12.36 -12.19
C VAL A 130 8.59 -12.27 -10.73
N ARG A 131 7.89 -12.96 -9.83
CA ARG A 131 8.21 -13.00 -8.39
C ARG A 131 9.63 -13.51 -8.14
N ASP A 132 10.00 -14.62 -8.77
CA ASP A 132 11.34 -15.20 -8.65
C ASP A 132 12.44 -14.25 -9.15
N ARG A 133 12.21 -13.60 -10.28
CA ARG A 133 13.16 -12.60 -10.81
C ARG A 133 13.34 -11.41 -9.88
N VAL A 134 12.24 -10.92 -9.30
CA VAL A 134 12.27 -9.81 -8.34
C VAL A 134 12.99 -10.24 -7.05
N LYS A 135 12.73 -11.46 -6.53
CA LYS A 135 13.45 -12.00 -5.36
C LYS A 135 14.96 -11.98 -5.58
N VAL A 136 15.42 -12.51 -6.71
CA VAL A 136 16.84 -12.52 -7.06
C VAL A 136 17.42 -11.09 -7.20
N PHE A 137 16.63 -10.19 -7.81
CA PHE A 137 17.08 -8.83 -8.09
C PHE A 137 17.16 -7.96 -6.82
N THR A 138 16.28 -8.20 -5.84
CA THR A 138 16.17 -7.39 -4.61
C THR A 138 16.79 -8.03 -3.39
N ASN A 139 17.05 -9.34 -3.43
CA ASN A 139 17.42 -10.16 -2.27
C ASN A 139 16.35 -10.11 -1.16
N ALA A 140 15.08 -9.96 -1.54
CA ALA A 140 13.96 -9.95 -0.62
C ALA A 140 13.56 -11.38 -0.23
N SER A 141 12.99 -11.52 0.98
CA SER A 141 12.48 -12.80 1.48
C SER A 141 11.20 -13.21 0.75
N ASP A 142 10.37 -12.22 0.39
CA ASP A 142 9.17 -12.42 -0.42
C ASP A 142 8.87 -11.21 -1.31
N VAL A 143 7.91 -11.36 -2.24
CA VAL A 143 7.55 -10.33 -3.22
C VAL A 143 6.05 -10.19 -3.32
N GLU A 144 5.55 -8.99 -3.08
CA GLU A 144 4.19 -8.57 -3.38
C GLU A 144 4.16 -7.99 -4.80
N LEU A 145 3.29 -8.52 -5.67
CA LEU A 145 3.12 -8.04 -7.04
C LEU A 145 1.88 -7.16 -7.14
N GLN A 146 2.07 -5.92 -7.56
CA GLN A 146 1.00 -5.03 -7.98
C GLN A 146 1.00 -4.94 -9.50
N ILE A 147 0.01 -5.58 -10.14
CA ILE A 147 -0.02 -5.74 -11.60
C ILE A 147 -1.01 -4.74 -12.20
N GLU A 148 -0.54 -3.98 -13.18
CA GLU A 148 -1.34 -3.10 -14.01
C GLU A 148 -1.23 -3.54 -15.47
N VAL A 149 -2.37 -3.58 -16.19
CA VAL A 149 -2.40 -3.92 -17.61
C VAL A 149 -2.42 -2.63 -18.42
N ASP A 150 -1.37 -2.42 -19.23
CA ASP A 150 -1.27 -1.31 -20.17
C ASP A 150 -1.19 -1.85 -21.60
N PRO A 151 -2.31 -1.80 -22.38
CA PRO A 151 -2.36 -2.28 -23.75
C PRO A 151 -1.44 -1.51 -24.73
N THR A 152 -0.88 -0.36 -24.32
CA THR A 152 0.07 0.41 -25.16
C THR A 152 1.45 -0.23 -25.21
N LEU A 153 1.74 -1.17 -24.31
CA LEU A 153 2.94 -2.00 -24.39
C LEU A 153 2.79 -3.00 -25.55
N LEU A 154 3.78 -3.04 -26.43
CA LEU A 154 3.83 -3.99 -27.56
C LEU A 154 3.96 -5.47 -27.13
N GLY A 155 4.30 -5.70 -25.85
CA GLY A 155 4.50 -7.00 -25.24
C GLY A 155 5.60 -7.01 -24.19
N GLY A 156 5.65 -8.09 -23.40
CA GLY A 156 6.57 -8.22 -22.27
C GLY A 156 6.07 -7.47 -21.03
N VAL A 157 6.97 -7.22 -20.08
CA VAL A 157 6.65 -6.59 -18.78
C VAL A 157 7.69 -5.55 -18.41
N ILE A 158 7.26 -4.50 -17.70
CA ILE A 158 8.13 -3.54 -17.03
C ILE A 158 7.91 -3.74 -15.52
N ILE A 159 8.98 -3.97 -14.78
CA ILE A 159 8.94 -4.21 -13.35
C ILE A 159 9.65 -3.06 -12.65
N ARG A 160 8.97 -2.39 -11.71
CA ARG A 160 9.54 -1.35 -10.87
C ARG A 160 9.58 -1.82 -9.43
N VAL A 161 10.73 -1.69 -8.79
CA VAL A 161 10.91 -1.97 -7.36
C VAL A 161 11.62 -0.78 -6.73
N GLY A 162 10.86 0.06 -6.01
CA GLY A 162 11.35 1.32 -5.51
C GLY A 162 11.89 2.23 -6.62
N SER A 163 13.18 2.60 -6.56
CA SER A 163 13.84 3.43 -7.57
C SER A 163 14.43 2.63 -8.76
N LYS A 164 14.40 1.29 -8.68
CA LYS A 164 14.97 0.42 -9.72
C LYS A 164 13.89 0.00 -10.72
N VAL A 165 14.25 -0.01 -12.02
CA VAL A 165 13.35 -0.44 -13.11
C VAL A 165 14.02 -1.55 -13.90
N LEU A 166 13.31 -2.66 -14.08
CA LEU A 166 13.71 -3.77 -14.94
C LEU A 166 12.76 -3.82 -16.14
N ASP A 167 13.24 -3.33 -17.28
CA ASP A 167 12.48 -3.31 -18.54
C ASP A 167 12.73 -4.58 -19.34
N LEU A 168 11.73 -5.48 -19.34
CA LEU A 168 11.68 -6.73 -20.11
C LEU A 168 10.66 -6.63 -21.26
N SER A 169 10.23 -5.41 -21.64
CA SER A 169 9.33 -5.18 -22.76
C SER A 169 10.01 -5.47 -24.10
N LEU A 170 9.22 -5.83 -25.12
CA LEU A 170 9.70 -6.01 -26.49
C LEU A 170 10.32 -4.71 -27.04
N ARG A 171 9.72 -3.55 -26.72
CA ARG A 171 10.27 -2.25 -27.10
C ARG A 171 11.66 -2.01 -26.50
N GLY A 172 11.83 -2.34 -25.21
CA GLY A 172 13.13 -2.23 -24.54
C GLY A 172 14.18 -3.17 -25.13
N GLN A 173 13.79 -4.41 -25.51
CA GLN A 173 14.68 -5.35 -26.16
C GLN A 173 15.11 -4.88 -27.56
N LEU A 174 14.18 -4.44 -28.40
CA LEU A 174 14.47 -3.89 -29.73
C LEU A 174 15.38 -2.68 -29.67
N ARG A 175 15.14 -1.79 -28.72
CA ARG A 175 16.00 -0.61 -28.52
C ARG A 175 17.44 -1.00 -28.14
N ARG A 176 17.61 -1.98 -27.24
CA ARG A 176 18.96 -2.49 -26.89
C ARG A 176 19.67 -3.11 -28.09
N LEU A 177 18.95 -3.91 -28.90
CA LEU A 177 19.50 -4.48 -30.14
C LEU A 177 19.90 -3.41 -31.13
N ALA A 178 19.07 -2.39 -31.35
CA ALA A 178 19.41 -1.28 -32.25
C ALA A 178 20.68 -0.53 -31.79
N LEU A 179 20.84 -0.32 -30.48
CA LEU A 179 22.03 0.34 -29.92
C LEU A 179 23.29 -0.55 -29.97
N SER A 180 23.15 -1.88 -29.99
CA SER A 180 24.28 -2.80 -30.10
C SER A 180 24.79 -3.00 -31.55
N LEU A 181 24.02 -2.56 -32.55
CA LEU A 181 24.33 -2.67 -33.97
C LEU A 181 24.84 -1.34 -34.58
N SER A 182 24.82 -0.27 -33.81
CA SER A 182 25.32 1.04 -34.17
C SER A 182 26.65 1.33 -33.50
#